data_523d331cb9f69205cfee31144135a5d5
#
_entry.id   523d331cb9f69205cfee31144135a5d5
#
_cell.length_a   1.000
_cell.length_b   1.000
_cell.length_c   1.000
_cell.angle_alpha   90.00
_cell.angle_beta   90.00
_cell.angle_gamma   90.00
#
_symmetry.space_group_name_H-M   'P 1'
#
loop_
_entity.id
_entity.type
_entity.pdbx_description
1 polymer ?
#
loop_
_entity_poly.entity_id
_entity_poly.type
_entity_poly.pdbx_seq_one_letter_code
_entity_poly.pdbx_strand_id
1 'polypeptide(L)'
;MAGKLDISVVVPLYNESESLPELMAWIDRVCTAEKFAYEVIMVDDGSNDGSWGVIEQLKGVYGEKLKAIHFMRNYGKSAALYCGFEAAVGEVVFTMDADLQDSPDEIPAMRRMVIEEGYDLVSGWKRKRYDPLGKRLPSKFFNWTARTVSGIKLNDFNCGLKCYRKSVVKSIEVYGEMHRYIPILAKYAGFKRIGEKEVHHQARKYGVSKFGMERMIKGYLDLISVTFMSHFGRSPMYFFGSLGTLMFILGGFTTCWIIGSKIYKQVNDLPLRAVADQPLFYLAILAIILGVQLFLAGFLGELINRNSSDRNRYLTDKRL
;
A
#
# COMPACT_ATOMS: atom_id res chain seq x y z
N MET A 1 -21.64 18.39 -22.88
CA MET A 1 -20.90 17.16 -22.55
C MET A 1 -19.52 17.58 -22.13
N ALA A 2 -19.14 17.38 -20.88
CA ALA A 2 -17.76 17.63 -20.44
C ALA A 2 -16.84 16.72 -21.27
N GLY A 3 -15.87 17.29 -21.98
CA GLY A 3 -14.94 16.56 -22.83
C GLY A 3 -14.21 15.50 -21.98
N LYS A 4 -13.96 14.33 -22.53
CA LYS A 4 -13.20 13.26 -21.88
C LYS A 4 -11.79 13.78 -21.57
N LEU A 5 -11.41 13.81 -20.29
CA LEU A 5 -10.05 14.18 -19.89
C LEU A 5 -9.09 13.01 -20.12
N ASP A 6 -7.93 13.30 -20.69
CA ASP A 6 -6.88 12.31 -20.92
C ASP A 6 -6.16 11.98 -19.62
N ILE A 7 -5.85 12.99 -18.80
CA ILE A 7 -4.96 12.90 -17.65
C ILE A 7 -5.55 13.57 -16.42
N SER A 8 -5.45 12.90 -15.26
CA SER A 8 -5.55 13.53 -13.94
C SER A 8 -4.21 13.41 -13.21
N VAL A 9 -3.66 14.52 -12.73
CA VAL A 9 -2.43 14.53 -11.92
C VAL A 9 -2.81 14.80 -10.47
N VAL A 10 -2.64 13.82 -9.59
CA VAL A 10 -2.92 13.92 -8.16
C VAL A 10 -1.62 14.29 -7.42
N VAL A 11 -1.65 15.43 -6.74
CA VAL A 11 -0.51 16.00 -6.01
C VAL A 11 -0.88 16.11 -4.52
N PRO A 12 -0.52 15.11 -3.69
CA PRO A 12 -0.63 15.24 -2.25
C PRO A 12 0.46 16.19 -1.74
N LEU A 13 0.10 17.10 -0.85
CA LEU A 13 1.04 18.09 -0.33
C LEU A 13 0.82 18.36 1.17
N TYR A 14 1.91 18.76 1.85
CA TYR A 14 1.88 19.23 3.23
C TYR A 14 3.06 20.17 3.48
N ASN A 15 2.78 21.47 3.64
CA ASN A 15 3.77 22.52 3.81
C ASN A 15 4.78 22.59 2.64
N GLU A 16 4.26 22.92 1.45
CA GLU A 16 5.01 22.97 0.20
C GLU A 16 4.69 24.27 -0.61
N SER A 17 4.36 25.37 0.09
CA SER A 17 3.92 26.63 -0.52
C SER A 17 4.87 27.17 -1.61
N GLU A 18 6.19 26.99 -1.42
CA GLU A 18 7.22 27.52 -2.33
C GLU A 18 7.30 26.76 -3.67
N SER A 19 6.99 25.46 -3.65
CA SER A 19 7.15 24.57 -4.82
C SER A 19 5.92 24.53 -5.74
N LEU A 20 4.73 24.80 -5.22
CA LEU A 20 3.47 24.63 -5.94
C LEU A 20 3.37 25.45 -7.23
N PRO A 21 3.78 26.74 -7.28
CA PRO A 21 3.67 27.54 -8.50
C PRO A 21 4.55 26.98 -9.62
N GLU A 22 5.79 26.57 -9.29
CA GLU A 22 6.72 26.01 -10.25
C GLU A 22 6.23 24.63 -10.75
N LEU A 23 5.73 23.78 -9.86
CA LEU A 23 5.18 22.48 -10.23
C LEU A 23 3.97 22.61 -11.16
N MET A 24 3.03 23.47 -10.82
CA MET A 24 1.83 23.67 -11.63
C MET A 24 2.16 24.18 -13.02
N ALA A 25 3.06 25.17 -13.12
CA ALA A 25 3.54 25.72 -14.40
C ALA A 25 4.26 24.64 -15.22
N TRP A 26 5.03 23.77 -14.58
CA TRP A 26 5.73 22.68 -15.28
C TRP A 26 4.75 21.64 -15.83
N ILE A 27 3.78 21.21 -15.04
CA ILE A 27 2.74 20.26 -15.49
C ILE A 27 1.93 20.89 -16.66
N ASP A 28 1.50 22.15 -16.53
CA ASP A 28 0.76 22.85 -17.60
C ASP A 28 1.55 22.92 -18.89
N ARG A 29 2.84 23.28 -18.81
CA ARG A 29 3.73 23.32 -19.97
C ARG A 29 3.79 21.99 -20.69
N VAL A 30 4.01 20.90 -19.97
CA VAL A 30 4.16 19.56 -20.55
C VAL A 30 2.84 19.09 -21.17
N CYS A 31 1.73 19.20 -20.43
CA CYS A 31 0.44 18.73 -20.91
C CYS A 31 -0.07 19.58 -22.10
N THR A 32 0.19 20.88 -22.11
CA THR A 32 -0.18 21.76 -23.21
C THR A 32 0.65 21.49 -24.47
N ALA A 33 1.96 21.27 -24.34
CA ALA A 33 2.83 20.91 -25.46
C ALA A 33 2.39 19.63 -26.16
N GLU A 34 1.95 18.63 -25.40
CA GLU A 34 1.43 17.35 -25.89
C GLU A 34 -0.06 17.38 -26.26
N LYS A 35 -0.73 18.53 -26.09
CA LYS A 35 -2.17 18.73 -26.35
C LYS A 35 -3.09 17.79 -25.57
N PHE A 36 -2.69 17.39 -24.37
CA PHE A 36 -3.52 16.57 -23.49
C PHE A 36 -4.62 17.42 -22.84
N ALA A 37 -5.83 16.89 -22.82
CA ALA A 37 -6.89 17.38 -21.94
C ALA A 37 -6.62 16.87 -20.53
N TYR A 38 -6.33 17.77 -19.57
CA TYR A 38 -5.84 17.38 -18.25
C TYR A 38 -6.47 18.19 -17.11
N GLU A 39 -6.39 17.61 -15.93
CA GLU A 39 -6.65 18.29 -14.65
C GLU A 39 -5.50 17.99 -13.66
N VAL A 40 -5.25 18.92 -12.76
CA VAL A 40 -4.38 18.73 -11.59
C VAL A 40 -5.26 18.78 -10.35
N ILE A 41 -5.11 17.81 -9.46
CA ILE A 41 -5.85 17.71 -8.21
C ILE A 41 -4.86 17.83 -7.07
N MET A 42 -4.77 19.01 -6.48
CA MET A 42 -3.93 19.29 -5.33
C MET A 42 -4.70 18.93 -4.07
N VAL A 43 -4.13 18.03 -3.23
CA VAL A 43 -4.76 17.64 -1.98
C VAL A 43 -3.85 18.07 -0.84
N ASP A 44 -4.25 19.14 -0.18
CA ASP A 44 -3.55 19.74 0.95
C ASP A 44 -3.92 19.01 2.24
N ASP A 45 -2.93 18.33 2.81
CA ASP A 45 -3.06 17.51 4.02
C ASP A 45 -2.97 18.35 5.31
N GLY A 46 -3.72 19.48 5.34
CA GLY A 46 -3.82 20.36 6.51
C GLY A 46 -2.55 21.19 6.74
N SER A 47 -2.02 21.81 5.70
CA SER A 47 -0.83 22.68 5.79
C SER A 47 -1.07 23.92 6.67
N ASN A 48 0.00 24.43 7.26
CA ASN A 48 0.02 25.62 8.09
C ASN A 48 1.06 26.67 7.67
N ASP A 49 1.64 26.51 6.47
CA ASP A 49 2.68 27.39 5.90
C ASP A 49 2.15 28.35 4.82
N GLY A 50 0.83 28.44 4.62
CA GLY A 50 0.22 29.24 3.56
C GLY A 50 0.04 28.52 2.24
N SER A 51 0.33 27.21 2.14
CA SER A 51 0.13 26.41 0.91
C SER A 51 -1.27 26.54 0.34
N TRP A 52 -2.31 26.56 1.19
CA TRP A 52 -3.70 26.71 0.72
C TRP A 52 -3.94 28.04 0.02
N GLY A 53 -3.43 29.15 0.57
CA GLY A 53 -3.54 30.47 -0.07
C GLY A 53 -2.84 30.52 -1.45
N VAL A 54 -1.72 29.79 -1.60
CA VAL A 54 -1.06 29.64 -2.92
C VAL A 54 -1.95 28.86 -3.89
N ILE A 55 -2.58 27.79 -3.43
CA ILE A 55 -3.50 26.98 -4.26
C ILE A 55 -4.70 27.83 -4.74
N GLU A 56 -5.27 28.66 -3.87
CA GLU A 56 -6.36 29.58 -4.23
C GLU A 56 -5.94 30.57 -5.33
N GLN A 57 -4.73 31.13 -5.23
CA GLN A 57 -4.17 31.99 -6.27
C GLN A 57 -3.97 31.23 -7.60
N LEU A 58 -3.40 30.02 -7.54
CA LEU A 58 -3.22 29.17 -8.72
C LEU A 58 -4.57 28.79 -9.35
N LYS A 59 -5.61 28.52 -8.56
CA LYS A 59 -6.96 28.26 -9.05
C LYS A 59 -7.51 29.46 -9.84
N GLY A 60 -7.22 30.68 -9.40
CA GLY A 60 -7.58 31.92 -10.14
C GLY A 60 -6.92 32.00 -11.52
N VAL A 61 -5.69 31.46 -11.66
CA VAL A 61 -4.93 31.47 -12.91
C VAL A 61 -5.35 30.33 -13.86
N TYR A 62 -5.42 29.10 -13.32
CA TYR A 62 -5.59 27.88 -14.12
C TYR A 62 -7.06 27.42 -14.25
N GLY A 63 -7.99 28.06 -13.55
CA GLY A 63 -9.42 27.81 -13.67
C GLY A 63 -9.78 26.32 -13.45
N GLU A 64 -10.55 25.76 -14.39
CA GLU A 64 -11.02 24.37 -14.29
C GLU A 64 -9.93 23.29 -14.41
N LYS A 65 -8.74 23.65 -14.87
CA LYS A 65 -7.60 22.72 -14.93
C LYS A 65 -7.06 22.36 -13.54
N LEU A 66 -7.30 23.18 -12.51
CA LEU A 66 -6.87 22.94 -11.16
C LEU A 66 -8.08 22.66 -10.25
N LYS A 67 -8.10 21.51 -9.61
CA LYS A 67 -8.99 21.18 -8.51
C LYS A 67 -8.19 21.12 -7.21
N ALA A 68 -8.81 21.42 -6.09
CA ALA A 68 -8.13 21.38 -4.80
C ALA A 68 -9.05 20.83 -3.72
N ILE A 69 -8.43 20.12 -2.78
CA ILE A 69 -9.07 19.57 -1.58
C ILE A 69 -8.18 19.96 -0.39
N HIS A 70 -8.79 20.53 0.66
CA HIS A 70 -8.07 20.89 1.89
C HIS A 70 -8.59 20.07 3.07
N PHE A 71 -7.68 19.48 3.82
CA PHE A 71 -8.01 18.74 5.02
C PHE A 71 -7.95 19.60 6.27
N MET A 72 -8.85 19.39 7.21
CA MET A 72 -8.88 20.14 8.48
C MET A 72 -7.64 19.89 9.37
N ARG A 73 -6.93 18.77 9.16
CA ARG A 73 -5.67 18.41 9.82
C ARG A 73 -4.88 17.45 8.97
N ASN A 74 -3.65 17.18 9.35
CA ASN A 74 -2.83 16.16 8.71
C ASN A 74 -3.39 14.74 8.98
N TYR A 75 -3.82 14.05 7.93
CA TYR A 75 -4.28 12.65 7.93
C TYR A 75 -3.27 11.71 7.25
N GLY A 76 -2.24 12.26 6.61
CA GLY A 76 -1.18 11.52 5.93
C GLY A 76 -1.39 11.35 4.44
N LYS A 77 -0.28 11.06 3.76
CA LYS A 77 -0.20 10.98 2.29
C LYS A 77 -1.21 10.00 1.67
N SER A 78 -1.50 8.89 2.34
CA SER A 78 -2.45 7.88 1.83
C SER A 78 -3.87 8.42 1.75
N ALA A 79 -4.32 9.17 2.77
CA ALA A 79 -5.63 9.81 2.77
C ALA A 79 -5.74 10.86 1.65
N ALA A 80 -4.69 11.66 1.46
CA ALA A 80 -4.64 12.63 0.37
C ALA A 80 -4.70 11.98 -1.01
N LEU A 81 -3.98 10.88 -1.20
CA LEU A 81 -4.04 10.10 -2.45
C LEU A 81 -5.42 9.49 -2.66
N TYR A 82 -6.05 8.93 -1.63
CA TYR A 82 -7.39 8.35 -1.73
C TYR A 82 -8.41 9.38 -2.21
N CYS A 83 -8.47 10.55 -1.55
CA CYS A 83 -9.38 11.63 -1.97
C CYS A 83 -9.07 12.15 -3.38
N GLY A 84 -7.79 12.25 -3.74
CA GLY A 84 -7.37 12.59 -5.09
C GLY A 84 -7.77 11.56 -6.14
N PHE A 85 -7.66 10.27 -5.82
CA PHE A 85 -8.11 9.17 -6.68
C PHE A 85 -9.62 9.16 -6.88
N GLU A 86 -10.38 9.44 -5.82
CA GLU A 86 -11.83 9.58 -5.92
C GLU A 86 -12.25 10.76 -6.82
N ALA A 87 -11.55 11.88 -6.72
CA ALA A 87 -11.82 13.09 -7.52
C ALA A 87 -11.36 12.96 -8.98
N ALA A 88 -10.38 12.10 -9.29
CA ALA A 88 -9.79 11.95 -10.62
C ALA A 88 -10.79 11.40 -11.65
N VAL A 89 -10.90 12.09 -12.81
CA VAL A 89 -11.81 11.69 -13.91
C VAL A 89 -11.08 11.37 -15.22
N GLY A 90 -9.79 11.67 -15.32
CA GLY A 90 -8.95 11.37 -16.49
C GLY A 90 -8.86 9.88 -16.80
N GLU A 91 -8.60 9.55 -18.07
CA GLU A 91 -8.41 8.16 -18.52
C GLU A 91 -7.19 7.51 -17.86
N VAL A 92 -6.16 8.32 -17.67
CA VAL A 92 -4.92 7.95 -16.96
C VAL A 92 -4.75 8.86 -15.77
N VAL A 93 -4.36 8.29 -14.63
CA VAL A 93 -4.12 9.04 -13.39
C VAL A 93 -2.64 8.98 -13.05
N PHE A 94 -2.06 10.13 -12.76
CA PHE A 94 -0.70 10.25 -12.25
C PHE A 94 -0.72 10.60 -10.78
N THR A 95 0.24 10.10 -10.03
CA THR A 95 0.64 10.65 -8.72
C THR A 95 1.98 11.31 -8.85
N MET A 96 2.18 12.43 -8.17
CA MET A 96 3.45 13.17 -8.16
C MET A 96 3.62 13.88 -6.82
N ASP A 97 4.83 13.86 -6.27
CA ASP A 97 5.14 14.61 -5.05
C ASP A 97 5.30 16.11 -5.35
N ALA A 98 4.92 16.96 -4.40
CA ALA A 98 4.93 18.41 -4.59
C ALA A 98 6.33 19.04 -4.53
N ASP A 99 7.37 18.28 -4.15
CA ASP A 99 8.72 18.76 -3.81
C ASP A 99 9.67 18.99 -5.01
N LEU A 100 9.15 18.94 -6.24
CA LEU A 100 9.89 19.11 -7.50
C LEU A 100 11.04 18.10 -7.73
N GLN A 101 11.07 16.99 -7.00
CA GLN A 101 12.08 15.96 -7.20
C GLN A 101 11.78 15.06 -8.40
N ASP A 102 10.51 14.88 -8.73
CA ASP A 102 10.03 14.09 -9.86
C ASP A 102 9.72 15.02 -11.06
N SER A 103 10.15 14.63 -12.25
CA SER A 103 9.99 15.45 -13.45
C SER A 103 8.63 15.21 -14.14
N PRO A 104 7.77 16.24 -14.32
CA PRO A 104 6.59 16.17 -15.16
C PRO A 104 6.87 15.81 -16.63
N ASP A 105 8.10 16.01 -17.13
CA ASP A 105 8.47 15.66 -18.50
C ASP A 105 8.37 14.15 -18.79
N GLU A 106 8.25 13.31 -17.73
CA GLU A 106 8.03 11.88 -17.85
C GLU A 106 6.59 11.48 -18.17
N ILE A 107 5.63 12.41 -18.01
CA ILE A 107 4.19 12.18 -18.20
C ILE A 107 3.87 11.59 -19.59
N PRO A 108 4.37 12.13 -20.72
CA PRO A 108 4.02 11.62 -22.03
C PRO A 108 4.47 10.17 -22.23
N ALA A 109 5.70 9.86 -21.83
CA ALA A 109 6.25 8.52 -21.98
C ALA A 109 5.53 7.48 -21.10
N MET A 110 5.25 7.81 -19.83
CA MET A 110 4.52 6.90 -18.93
C MET A 110 3.06 6.71 -19.36
N ARG A 111 2.41 7.76 -19.88
CA ARG A 111 1.07 7.66 -20.47
C ARG A 111 1.06 6.70 -21.66
N ARG A 112 2.06 6.79 -22.54
CA ARG A 112 2.20 5.89 -23.71
C ARG A 112 2.28 4.43 -23.25
N MET A 113 3.08 4.12 -22.25
CA MET A 113 3.16 2.76 -21.69
C MET A 113 1.81 2.25 -21.22
N VAL A 114 0.99 3.10 -20.56
CA VAL A 114 -0.32 2.68 -20.09
C VAL A 114 -1.33 2.50 -21.23
N ILE A 115 -1.38 3.45 -22.19
CA ILE A 115 -2.40 3.46 -23.24
C ILE A 115 -2.04 2.53 -24.40
N GLU A 116 -0.80 2.62 -24.92
CA GLU A 116 -0.39 1.91 -26.13
C GLU A 116 0.20 0.53 -25.81
N GLU A 117 1.06 0.44 -24.79
CA GLU A 117 1.68 -0.82 -24.39
C GLU A 117 0.79 -1.65 -23.45
N GLY A 118 -0.30 -1.05 -22.93
CA GLY A 118 -1.33 -1.72 -22.17
C GLY A 118 -0.96 -2.05 -20.73
N TYR A 119 -0.03 -1.33 -20.10
CA TYR A 119 0.22 -1.46 -18.67
C TYR A 119 -0.97 -0.96 -17.84
N ASP A 120 -1.21 -1.61 -16.71
CA ASP A 120 -2.22 -1.18 -15.73
C ASP A 120 -1.65 -0.09 -14.81
N LEU A 121 -0.37 -0.26 -14.45
CA LEU A 121 0.38 0.65 -13.59
C LEU A 121 1.83 0.71 -14.06
N VAL A 122 2.40 1.91 -14.12
CA VAL A 122 3.82 2.16 -14.36
C VAL A 122 4.38 2.97 -13.19
N SER A 123 5.41 2.44 -12.52
CA SER A 123 6.13 3.13 -11.44
C SER A 123 7.38 3.79 -11.98
N GLY A 124 7.70 5.00 -11.52
CA GLY A 124 9.01 5.56 -11.77
C GLY A 124 10.12 4.80 -11.01
N TRP A 125 11.30 4.73 -11.60
CA TRP A 125 12.49 4.18 -10.98
C TRP A 125 13.62 5.21 -10.94
N LYS A 126 13.96 5.65 -9.73
CA LYS A 126 15.05 6.60 -9.47
C LYS A 126 16.39 5.86 -9.43
N ARG A 127 16.98 5.59 -10.60
CA ARG A 127 18.25 4.84 -10.70
C ARG A 127 19.41 5.58 -10.05
N LYS A 128 19.52 6.88 -10.30
CA LYS A 128 20.49 7.76 -9.62
C LYS A 128 19.78 8.49 -8.48
N ARG A 129 20.05 8.10 -7.24
CA ARG A 129 19.51 8.76 -6.05
C ARG A 129 20.56 9.66 -5.43
N TYR A 130 20.19 10.90 -5.19
CA TYR A 130 21.02 11.88 -4.46
C TYR A 130 20.82 11.80 -2.94
N ASP A 131 20.14 10.76 -2.45
CA ASP A 131 19.87 10.56 -1.02
C ASP A 131 21.13 10.13 -0.24
N PRO A 132 21.28 10.53 1.05
CA PRO A 132 22.34 10.09 1.94
C PRO A 132 22.39 8.56 2.10
N LEU A 133 23.59 8.00 2.32
CA LEU A 133 23.85 6.56 2.43
C LEU A 133 22.95 5.88 3.51
N GLY A 134 22.69 6.56 4.64
CA GLY A 134 21.81 6.06 5.71
C GLY A 134 20.35 5.82 5.31
N LYS A 135 19.88 6.41 4.19
CA LYS A 135 18.53 6.18 3.65
C LYS A 135 18.51 5.11 2.56
N ARG A 136 19.65 4.84 1.91
CA ARG A 136 19.73 3.89 0.77
C ARG A 136 19.64 2.43 1.20
N LEU A 137 20.31 2.04 2.30
CA LEU A 137 20.32 0.66 2.79
C LEU A 137 18.93 0.18 3.24
N PRO A 138 18.21 0.92 4.11
CA PRO A 138 16.84 0.56 4.50
C PRO A 138 15.88 0.48 3.30
N SER A 139 16.00 1.41 2.35
CA SER A 139 15.18 1.41 1.14
C SER A 139 15.45 0.20 0.24
N LYS A 140 16.72 -0.23 0.09
CA LYS A 140 17.05 -1.44 -0.68
C LYS A 140 16.49 -2.71 -0.04
N PHE A 141 16.61 -2.84 1.28
CA PHE A 141 16.08 -3.98 2.03
C PHE A 141 14.54 -4.01 1.92
N PHE A 142 13.88 -2.87 2.09
CA PHE A 142 12.44 -2.74 1.90
C PHE A 142 11.99 -3.18 0.49
N ASN A 143 12.63 -2.65 -0.55
CA ASN A 143 12.30 -3.00 -1.94
C ASN A 143 12.55 -4.49 -2.23
N TRP A 144 13.61 -5.07 -1.67
CA TRP A 144 13.88 -6.51 -1.79
C TRP A 144 12.79 -7.35 -1.12
N THR A 145 12.39 -7.00 0.11
CA THR A 145 11.31 -7.69 0.83
C THR A 145 9.97 -7.54 0.10
N ALA A 146 9.61 -6.32 -0.32
CA ALA A 146 8.38 -6.07 -1.06
C ALA A 146 8.34 -6.86 -2.38
N ARG A 147 9.46 -6.95 -3.10
CA ARG A 147 9.60 -7.73 -4.33
C ARG A 147 9.42 -9.23 -4.08
N THR A 148 10.08 -9.77 -3.06
CA THR A 148 10.03 -11.20 -2.72
C THR A 148 8.63 -11.62 -2.32
N VAL A 149 7.99 -10.81 -1.46
CA VAL A 149 6.65 -11.11 -0.94
C VAL A 149 5.57 -10.92 -2.01
N SER A 150 5.64 -9.85 -2.78
CA SER A 150 4.62 -9.54 -3.79
C SER A 150 4.84 -10.26 -5.13
N GLY A 151 6.06 -10.69 -5.43
CA GLY A 151 6.44 -11.23 -6.74
C GLY A 151 6.33 -10.19 -7.86
N ILE A 152 6.36 -8.87 -7.55
CA ILE A 152 6.35 -7.79 -8.53
C ILE A 152 7.79 -7.36 -8.78
N LYS A 153 8.19 -7.30 -10.06
CA LYS A 153 9.58 -6.95 -10.45
C LYS A 153 9.74 -5.43 -10.57
N LEU A 154 9.66 -4.69 -9.44
CA LEU A 154 9.96 -3.27 -9.37
C LEU A 154 11.26 -3.04 -8.58
N ASN A 155 12.08 -2.10 -9.03
CA ASN A 155 13.28 -1.66 -8.33
C ASN A 155 12.97 -0.59 -7.28
N ASP A 156 11.89 0.18 -7.49
CA ASP A 156 11.49 1.26 -6.59
C ASP A 156 9.97 1.29 -6.33
N PHE A 157 9.54 0.73 -5.20
CA PHE A 157 8.15 0.81 -4.75
C PHE A 157 7.78 2.19 -4.20
N ASN A 158 8.78 2.96 -3.74
CA ASN A 158 8.59 4.22 -3.02
C ASN A 158 8.60 5.47 -3.93
N CYS A 159 8.80 5.33 -5.24
CA CYS A 159 8.76 6.48 -6.14
C CYS A 159 7.39 7.17 -6.07
N GLY A 160 7.36 8.50 -5.90
CA GLY A 160 6.13 9.30 -5.88
C GLY A 160 5.46 9.37 -7.24
N LEU A 161 6.28 9.42 -8.31
CA LEU A 161 5.78 9.45 -9.68
C LEU A 161 5.32 8.06 -10.12
N LYS A 162 4.03 7.91 -10.29
CA LYS A 162 3.40 6.71 -10.84
C LYS A 162 2.28 7.09 -11.80
N CYS A 163 2.02 6.21 -12.76
CA CYS A 163 0.98 6.33 -13.76
C CYS A 163 0.06 5.12 -13.70
N TYR A 164 -1.24 5.34 -13.69
CA TYR A 164 -2.25 4.30 -13.52
C TYR A 164 -3.34 4.41 -14.57
N ARG A 165 -3.91 3.30 -14.99
CA ARG A 165 -5.25 3.33 -15.58
C ARG A 165 -6.25 3.81 -14.54
N LYS A 166 -7.26 4.56 -14.95
CA LYS A 166 -8.35 5.00 -14.06
C LYS A 166 -8.98 3.84 -13.29
N SER A 167 -9.18 2.70 -13.93
CA SER A 167 -9.74 1.52 -13.30
C SER A 167 -8.94 1.04 -12.09
N VAL A 168 -7.61 1.15 -12.11
CA VAL A 168 -6.75 0.76 -10.99
C VAL A 168 -7.07 1.60 -9.77
N VAL A 169 -6.98 2.93 -9.89
CA VAL A 169 -7.17 3.86 -8.76
C VAL A 169 -8.58 3.83 -8.20
N LYS A 170 -9.59 3.51 -9.04
CA LYS A 170 -10.99 3.35 -8.61
C LYS A 170 -11.31 1.99 -7.98
N SER A 171 -10.34 1.08 -7.98
CA SER A 171 -10.53 -0.30 -7.51
C SER A 171 -9.74 -0.62 -6.24
N ILE A 172 -8.88 0.28 -5.80
CA ILE A 172 -8.02 0.09 -4.62
C ILE A 172 -8.37 1.11 -3.54
N GLU A 173 -8.32 0.67 -2.30
CA GLU A 173 -8.34 1.56 -1.13
C GLU A 173 -6.92 1.80 -0.64
N VAL A 174 -6.61 3.07 -0.34
CA VAL A 174 -5.28 3.48 0.17
C VAL A 174 -5.47 4.20 1.50
N TYR A 175 -5.07 3.58 2.59
CA TYR A 175 -5.16 4.14 3.95
C TYR A 175 -3.86 3.90 4.74
N GLY A 176 -3.71 4.50 5.91
CA GLY A 176 -2.49 4.37 6.73
C GLY A 176 -1.23 4.76 5.96
N GLU A 177 -0.23 3.91 5.92
CA GLU A 177 1.01 4.11 5.13
C GLU A 177 1.00 3.32 3.79
N MET A 178 -0.18 2.88 3.31
CA MET A 178 -0.31 2.00 2.14
C MET A 178 0.05 2.65 0.80
N HIS A 179 0.29 3.97 0.75
CA HIS A 179 0.73 4.65 -0.46
C HIS A 179 1.99 4.04 -1.11
N ARG A 180 2.83 3.35 -0.33
CA ARG A 180 4.02 2.64 -0.82
C ARG A 180 3.69 1.30 -1.48
N TYR A 181 2.55 0.74 -1.13
CA TYR A 181 2.12 -0.60 -1.53
C TYR A 181 1.08 -0.58 -2.64
N ILE A 182 0.80 0.58 -3.24
CA ILE A 182 -0.17 0.70 -4.34
C ILE A 182 0.07 -0.33 -5.45
N PRO A 183 1.32 -0.61 -5.90
CA PRO A 183 1.55 -1.68 -6.88
C PRO A 183 1.11 -3.06 -6.37
N ILE A 184 1.27 -3.34 -5.08
CA ILE A 184 0.86 -4.59 -4.45
C ILE A 184 -0.67 -4.65 -4.39
N LEU A 185 -1.33 -3.59 -3.94
CA LEU A 185 -2.79 -3.48 -3.91
C LEU A 185 -3.39 -3.65 -5.31
N ALA A 186 -2.81 -3.02 -6.32
CA ALA A 186 -3.22 -3.15 -7.71
C ALA A 186 -3.11 -4.62 -8.19
N LYS A 187 -2.00 -5.29 -7.91
CA LYS A 187 -1.82 -6.71 -8.27
C LYS A 187 -2.90 -7.59 -7.64
N TYR A 188 -3.21 -7.39 -6.36
CA TYR A 188 -4.23 -8.17 -5.66
C TYR A 188 -5.65 -7.83 -6.11
N ALA A 189 -5.90 -6.60 -6.57
CA ALA A 189 -7.14 -6.23 -7.23
C ALA A 189 -7.30 -6.86 -8.63
N GLY A 190 -6.28 -7.57 -9.14
CA GLY A 190 -6.32 -8.28 -10.41
C GLY A 190 -5.53 -7.62 -11.55
N PHE A 191 -4.95 -6.44 -11.34
CA PHE A 191 -4.14 -5.73 -12.32
C PHE A 191 -2.71 -6.29 -12.35
N LYS A 192 -2.40 -7.07 -13.39
CA LYS A 192 -1.15 -7.85 -13.45
C LYS A 192 -0.04 -7.19 -14.28
N ARG A 193 -0.40 -6.25 -15.17
CA ARG A 193 0.57 -5.59 -16.06
C ARG A 193 1.16 -4.36 -15.37
N ILE A 194 2.08 -4.62 -14.44
CA ILE A 194 2.79 -3.58 -13.66
C ILE A 194 4.20 -3.44 -14.25
N GLY A 195 4.52 -2.23 -14.68
CA GLY A 195 5.80 -1.87 -15.29
C GLY A 195 6.59 -0.84 -14.48
N GLU A 196 7.81 -0.60 -14.90
CA GLU A 196 8.70 0.40 -14.33
C GLU A 196 9.39 1.19 -15.45
N LYS A 197 9.56 2.49 -15.24
CA LYS A 197 10.30 3.38 -16.14
C LYS A 197 11.39 4.10 -15.38
N GLU A 198 12.61 4.10 -15.89
CA GLU A 198 13.68 4.97 -15.35
C GLU A 198 13.27 6.44 -15.53
N VAL A 199 13.25 7.20 -14.43
CA VAL A 199 12.80 8.59 -14.41
C VAL A 199 13.90 9.51 -13.92
N HIS A 200 13.90 10.74 -14.42
CA HIS A 200 14.82 11.77 -13.97
C HIS A 200 14.44 12.21 -12.56
N HIS A 201 15.44 12.17 -11.67
CA HIS A 201 15.28 12.61 -10.28
C HIS A 201 16.20 13.79 -10.02
N GLN A 202 15.62 14.87 -9.47
CA GLN A 202 16.34 16.08 -9.12
C GLN A 202 16.57 16.16 -7.61
N ALA A 203 17.60 16.90 -7.20
CA ALA A 203 17.78 17.23 -5.80
C ALA A 203 16.64 18.12 -5.33
N ARG A 204 16.16 17.92 -4.10
CA ARG A 204 15.11 18.75 -3.50
C ARG A 204 15.54 20.21 -3.50
N LYS A 205 14.68 21.09 -4.04
CA LYS A 205 14.94 22.52 -4.17
C LYS A 205 14.46 23.30 -2.94
N TYR A 206 13.33 22.90 -2.38
CA TYR A 206 12.66 23.57 -1.25
C TYR A 206 12.38 22.59 -0.08
N GLY A 207 12.29 23.11 1.14
CA GLY A 207 11.87 22.38 2.33
C GLY A 207 12.87 21.38 2.90
N VAL A 208 12.52 20.74 4.03
CA VAL A 208 13.36 19.80 4.78
C VAL A 208 12.75 18.39 4.77
N SER A 209 13.59 17.37 4.54
CA SER A 209 13.15 15.97 4.55
C SER A 209 12.74 15.50 5.95
N LYS A 210 11.46 15.13 6.13
CA LYS A 210 10.88 14.63 7.39
C LYS A 210 11.03 13.10 7.56
N PHE A 211 12.20 12.52 7.26
CA PHE A 211 12.41 11.07 7.31
C PHE A 211 12.89 10.63 8.70
N GLY A 212 12.14 9.77 9.39
CA GLY A 212 12.47 9.20 10.70
C GLY A 212 12.49 7.67 10.71
N MET A 213 13.20 7.06 11.68
CA MET A 213 13.33 5.61 11.87
C MET A 213 11.97 4.94 12.18
N GLU A 214 11.08 5.65 12.85
CA GLU A 214 9.71 5.22 13.16
C GLU A 214 8.90 4.84 11.89
N ARG A 215 9.10 5.58 10.79
CA ARG A 215 8.48 5.29 9.50
C ARG A 215 8.94 3.96 8.89
N MET A 216 10.14 3.52 9.22
CA MET A 216 10.67 2.26 8.70
C MET A 216 9.98 1.07 9.40
N ILE A 217 9.83 1.12 10.72
CA ILE A 217 9.14 0.08 11.51
C ILE A 217 7.67 -0.01 11.07
N LYS A 218 6.98 1.14 10.98
CA LYS A 218 5.60 1.21 10.46
C LYS A 218 5.49 0.58 9.06
N GLY A 219 6.44 0.91 8.17
CA GLY A 219 6.47 0.33 6.83
C GLY A 219 6.55 -1.20 6.80
N TYR A 220 7.33 -1.83 7.69
CA TYR A 220 7.38 -3.31 7.77
C TYR A 220 6.09 -3.92 8.29
N LEU A 221 5.50 -3.34 9.33
CA LEU A 221 4.22 -3.80 9.87
C LEU A 221 3.12 -3.69 8.81
N ASP A 222 3.13 -2.61 8.04
CA ASP A 222 2.18 -2.40 6.94
C ASP A 222 2.38 -3.42 5.81
N LEU A 223 3.64 -3.78 5.48
CA LEU A 223 3.91 -4.81 4.49
C LEU A 223 3.33 -6.17 4.91
N ILE A 224 3.52 -6.55 6.18
CA ILE A 224 2.94 -7.76 6.73
C ILE A 224 1.41 -7.69 6.66
N SER A 225 0.82 -6.57 7.10
CA SER A 225 -0.62 -6.35 7.09
C SER A 225 -1.20 -6.40 5.68
N VAL A 226 -0.61 -5.68 4.71
CA VAL A 226 -1.06 -5.69 3.30
C VAL A 226 -0.96 -7.09 2.71
N THR A 227 0.13 -7.80 2.98
CA THR A 227 0.34 -9.16 2.47
C THR A 227 -0.69 -10.13 3.07
N PHE A 228 -0.88 -10.05 4.39
CA PHE A 228 -1.87 -10.88 5.09
C PHE A 228 -3.29 -10.60 4.59
N MET A 229 -3.71 -9.32 4.57
CA MET A 229 -5.04 -8.92 4.11
C MET A 229 -5.30 -9.31 2.65
N SER A 230 -4.27 -9.26 1.82
CA SER A 230 -4.38 -9.61 0.40
C SER A 230 -4.57 -11.11 0.16
N HIS A 231 -3.93 -11.96 0.98
CA HIS A 231 -4.06 -13.41 0.83
C HIS A 231 -5.24 -13.99 1.63
N PHE A 232 -5.44 -13.50 2.84
CA PHE A 232 -6.38 -14.08 3.82
C PHE A 232 -7.52 -13.13 4.20
N GLY A 233 -7.51 -11.87 3.72
CA GLY A 233 -8.51 -10.88 4.10
C GLY A 233 -9.95 -11.29 3.81
N ARG A 234 -10.18 -12.07 2.74
CA ARG A 234 -11.50 -12.61 2.40
C ARG A 234 -11.89 -13.86 3.18
N SER A 235 -10.93 -14.58 3.75
CA SER A 235 -11.16 -15.84 4.47
C SER A 235 -10.09 -16.06 5.54
N PRO A 236 -10.08 -15.25 6.61
CA PRO A 236 -9.12 -15.36 7.71
C PRO A 236 -9.13 -16.74 8.39
N MET A 237 -10.28 -17.42 8.33
CA MET A 237 -10.49 -18.73 8.89
C MET A 237 -9.55 -19.78 8.28
N TYR A 238 -9.19 -19.68 6.99
CA TYR A 238 -8.26 -20.63 6.36
C TYR A 238 -6.87 -20.58 6.97
N PHE A 239 -6.40 -19.41 7.37
CA PHE A 239 -5.09 -19.28 7.99
C PHE A 239 -5.14 -19.62 9.49
N PHE A 240 -5.93 -18.86 10.24
CA PHE A 240 -5.97 -19.01 11.70
C PHE A 240 -6.63 -20.30 12.14
N GLY A 241 -7.72 -20.71 11.47
CA GLY A 241 -8.43 -21.95 11.80
C GLY A 241 -7.63 -23.18 11.49
N SER A 242 -6.91 -23.24 10.34
CA SER A 242 -6.07 -24.40 10.03
C SER A 242 -4.87 -24.52 10.98
N LEU A 243 -4.17 -23.42 11.27
CA LEU A 243 -3.06 -23.39 12.21
C LEU A 243 -3.54 -23.72 13.64
N GLY A 244 -4.68 -23.17 14.05
CA GLY A 244 -5.29 -23.44 15.35
C GLY A 244 -5.68 -24.90 15.52
N THR A 245 -6.33 -25.48 14.51
CA THR A 245 -6.70 -26.91 14.50
C THR A 245 -5.46 -27.79 14.56
N LEU A 246 -4.41 -27.47 13.79
CA LEU A 246 -3.14 -28.23 13.82
C LEU A 246 -2.50 -28.20 15.22
N MET A 247 -2.40 -27.03 15.84
CA MET A 247 -1.86 -26.89 17.19
C MET A 247 -2.68 -27.63 18.24
N PHE A 248 -4.00 -27.56 18.13
CA PHE A 248 -4.93 -28.28 19.01
C PHE A 248 -4.76 -29.78 18.91
N ILE A 249 -4.66 -30.34 17.70
CA ILE A 249 -4.45 -31.77 17.45
C ILE A 249 -3.08 -32.21 17.98
N LEU A 250 -2.02 -31.47 17.70
CA LEU A 250 -0.66 -31.79 18.16
C LEU A 250 -0.58 -31.77 19.69
N GLY A 251 -1.14 -30.74 20.34
CA GLY A 251 -1.20 -30.64 21.80
C GLY A 251 -2.03 -31.75 22.42
N GLY A 252 -3.20 -32.03 21.84
CA GLY A 252 -4.07 -33.14 22.28
C GLY A 252 -3.40 -34.50 22.15
N PHE A 253 -2.80 -34.78 20.99
CA PHE A 253 -2.04 -36.04 20.79
C PHE A 253 -0.89 -36.18 21.78
N THR A 254 -0.10 -35.14 21.99
CA THR A 254 1.02 -35.15 22.95
C THR A 254 0.52 -35.39 24.37
N THR A 255 -0.58 -34.76 24.76
CA THR A 255 -1.18 -34.96 26.09
C THR A 255 -1.66 -36.40 26.25
N CYS A 256 -2.39 -36.94 25.28
CA CYS A 256 -2.83 -38.34 25.29
C CYS A 256 -1.65 -39.32 25.35
N TRP A 257 -0.58 -39.04 24.61
CA TRP A 257 0.66 -39.84 24.65
C TRP A 257 1.30 -39.86 26.04
N ILE A 258 1.41 -38.70 26.69
CA ILE A 258 2.00 -38.58 28.03
C ILE A 258 1.14 -39.35 29.05
N ILE A 259 -0.17 -39.20 29.02
CA ILE A 259 -1.10 -39.87 29.91
C ILE A 259 -1.06 -41.40 29.66
N GLY A 260 -1.15 -41.82 28.41
CA GLY A 260 -1.11 -43.23 28.02
C GLY A 260 0.21 -43.90 28.42
N SER A 261 1.34 -43.19 28.22
CA SER A 261 2.66 -43.73 28.65
C SER A 261 2.78 -43.84 30.16
N LYS A 262 2.16 -42.95 30.94
CA LYS A 262 2.09 -43.03 32.39
C LYS A 262 1.26 -44.22 32.83
N ILE A 263 0.07 -44.45 32.27
CA ILE A 263 -0.80 -45.58 32.56
C ILE A 263 -0.07 -46.90 32.23
N TYR A 264 0.57 -46.99 31.07
CA TYR A 264 1.34 -48.16 30.66
C TYR A 264 2.47 -48.50 31.66
N LYS A 265 3.23 -47.48 32.09
CA LYS A 265 4.31 -47.66 33.07
C LYS A 265 3.76 -48.05 34.43
N GLN A 266 2.62 -47.54 34.85
CA GLN A 266 1.97 -47.89 36.11
C GLN A 266 1.49 -49.33 36.14
N VAL A 267 0.93 -49.83 35.04
CA VAL A 267 0.45 -51.22 34.94
C VAL A 267 1.62 -52.23 34.90
N ASN A 268 2.79 -51.83 34.42
CA ASN A 268 3.97 -52.68 34.29
C ASN A 268 5.01 -52.45 35.41
N ASP A 269 4.64 -51.78 36.50
CA ASP A 269 5.52 -51.50 37.67
C ASP A 269 6.86 -50.82 37.29
N LEU A 270 6.86 -49.98 36.24
CA LEU A 270 8.01 -49.21 35.77
C LEU A 270 8.16 -47.90 36.53
N PRO A 271 9.39 -47.32 36.61
CA PRO A 271 9.60 -46.06 37.31
C PRO A 271 8.73 -44.90 36.73
N LEU A 272 7.92 -44.34 37.61
CA LEU A 272 6.95 -43.29 37.28
C LEU A 272 7.58 -41.92 37.48
N ARG A 273 7.34 -40.99 36.49
CA ARG A 273 7.53 -39.55 36.68
C ARG A 273 6.15 -38.89 36.77
N ALA A 274 6.03 -37.89 37.63
CA ALA A 274 4.79 -37.10 37.63
C ALA A 274 4.59 -36.42 36.29
N VAL A 275 3.34 -36.26 35.84
CA VAL A 275 3.03 -35.62 34.56
C VAL A 275 3.46 -34.16 34.60
N ALA A 276 3.31 -33.50 35.76
CA ALA A 276 3.74 -32.14 35.99
C ALA A 276 5.25 -31.90 35.92
N ASP A 277 6.06 -32.95 36.14
CA ASP A 277 7.52 -32.84 36.05
C ASP A 277 8.08 -33.00 34.63
N GLN A 278 7.17 -33.08 33.63
CA GLN A 278 7.54 -33.23 32.23
C GLN A 278 7.33 -31.90 31.49
N PRO A 279 8.41 -31.24 31.02
CA PRO A 279 8.29 -29.97 30.27
C PRO A 279 7.38 -30.08 29.04
N LEU A 280 7.36 -31.25 28.39
CA LEU A 280 6.54 -31.54 27.22
C LEU A 280 5.03 -31.41 27.52
N PHE A 281 4.60 -31.68 28.75
CA PHE A 281 3.20 -31.53 29.18
C PHE A 281 2.76 -30.07 29.14
N TYR A 282 3.59 -29.15 29.62
CA TYR A 282 3.28 -27.70 29.56
C TYR A 282 3.26 -27.17 28.13
N LEU A 283 4.17 -27.66 27.27
CA LEU A 283 4.16 -27.32 25.86
C LEU A 283 2.90 -27.83 25.15
N ALA A 284 2.44 -29.03 25.53
CA ALA A 284 1.18 -29.57 24.97
C ALA A 284 -0.06 -28.76 25.38
N ILE A 285 -0.17 -28.37 26.65
CA ILE A 285 -1.24 -27.50 27.14
C ILE A 285 -1.17 -26.15 26.45
N LEU A 286 0.03 -25.54 26.35
CA LEU A 286 0.21 -24.28 25.65
C LEU A 286 -0.23 -24.38 24.19
N ALA A 287 0.11 -25.46 23.50
CA ALA A 287 -0.32 -25.69 22.11
C ALA A 287 -1.85 -25.81 21.99
N ILE A 288 -2.54 -26.48 22.93
CA ILE A 288 -4.00 -26.56 22.95
C ILE A 288 -4.61 -25.17 23.13
N ILE A 289 -4.13 -24.40 24.12
CA ILE A 289 -4.64 -23.06 24.42
C ILE A 289 -4.46 -22.13 23.21
N LEU A 290 -3.24 -22.09 22.64
CA LEU A 290 -2.96 -21.30 21.44
C LEU A 290 -3.79 -21.78 20.25
N GLY A 291 -4.00 -23.09 20.11
CA GLY A 291 -4.85 -23.67 19.08
C GLY A 291 -6.28 -23.14 19.13
N VAL A 292 -6.88 -23.15 20.32
CA VAL A 292 -8.24 -22.62 20.55
C VAL A 292 -8.28 -21.11 20.28
N GLN A 293 -7.28 -20.34 20.76
CA GLN A 293 -7.23 -18.89 20.55
C GLN A 293 -7.11 -18.52 19.07
N LEU A 294 -6.26 -19.20 18.33
CA LEU A 294 -6.10 -18.99 16.89
C LEU A 294 -7.37 -19.33 16.12
N PHE A 295 -8.02 -20.46 16.47
CA PHE A 295 -9.28 -20.84 15.86
C PHE A 295 -10.37 -19.77 16.08
N LEU A 296 -10.52 -19.30 17.33
CA LEU A 296 -11.47 -18.22 17.67
C LEU A 296 -11.13 -16.92 16.94
N ALA A 297 -9.84 -16.55 16.82
CA ALA A 297 -9.42 -15.38 16.06
C ALA A 297 -9.80 -15.50 14.58
N GLY A 298 -9.62 -16.67 13.99
CA GLY A 298 -10.04 -16.95 12.61
C GLY A 298 -11.56 -16.83 12.44
N PHE A 299 -12.31 -17.39 13.36
CA PHE A 299 -13.78 -17.32 13.36
C PHE A 299 -14.29 -15.89 13.51
N LEU A 300 -13.73 -15.11 14.43
CA LEU A 300 -14.07 -13.69 14.59
C LEU A 300 -13.72 -12.88 13.33
N GLY A 301 -12.57 -13.11 12.74
CA GLY A 301 -12.17 -12.48 11.47
C GLY A 301 -13.17 -12.81 10.35
N GLU A 302 -13.63 -14.06 10.25
CA GLU A 302 -14.64 -14.48 9.27
C GLU A 302 -15.98 -13.79 9.51
N LEU A 303 -16.44 -13.67 10.78
CA LEU A 303 -17.68 -12.95 11.12
C LEU A 303 -17.61 -11.47 10.75
N ILE A 304 -16.48 -10.80 11.03
CA ILE A 304 -16.25 -9.39 10.67
C ILE A 304 -16.34 -9.24 9.16
N ASN A 305 -15.64 -10.10 8.42
CA ASN A 305 -15.64 -10.07 6.96
C ASN A 305 -17.04 -10.36 6.37
N ARG A 306 -17.79 -11.23 7.02
CA ARG A 306 -19.17 -11.56 6.62
C ARG A 306 -20.12 -10.39 6.71
N ASN A 307 -19.90 -9.47 7.65
CA ASN A 307 -20.69 -8.27 7.87
C ASN A 307 -20.16 -7.03 7.11
N SER A 308 -19.05 -7.17 6.37
CA SER A 308 -18.51 -6.08 5.56
C SER A 308 -19.39 -5.80 4.35
N SER A 309 -19.64 -4.51 4.06
CA SER A 309 -20.32 -4.04 2.85
C SER A 309 -19.59 -4.43 1.56
N ASP A 310 -18.28 -4.64 1.63
CA ASP A 310 -17.42 -4.94 0.47
C ASP A 310 -17.30 -6.44 0.15
N ARG A 311 -17.96 -7.31 0.91
CA ARG A 311 -17.89 -8.77 0.76
C ARG A 311 -18.15 -9.26 -0.68
N ASN A 312 -19.14 -8.68 -1.34
CA ASN A 312 -19.58 -9.08 -2.68
C ASN A 312 -19.15 -8.09 -3.77
N ARG A 313 -18.20 -7.20 -3.48
CA ARG A 313 -17.64 -6.26 -4.44
C ARG A 313 -16.60 -6.98 -5.31
N TYR A 314 -17.04 -7.43 -6.49
CA TYR A 314 -16.18 -8.09 -7.47
C TYR A 314 -15.90 -7.15 -8.64
N LEU A 315 -14.63 -7.02 -8.99
CA LEU A 315 -14.21 -6.36 -10.23
C LEU A 315 -14.48 -7.30 -11.39
N THR A 316 -15.38 -6.92 -12.28
CA THR A 316 -15.72 -7.69 -13.50
C THR A 316 -14.94 -7.12 -14.68
N ASP A 317 -14.19 -7.96 -15.41
CA ASP A 317 -13.46 -7.54 -16.60
C ASP A 317 -14.40 -7.37 -17.81
N LYS A 318 -15.34 -8.28 -17.99
CA LYS A 318 -16.30 -8.25 -19.11
C LYS A 318 -17.69 -8.68 -18.64
N ARG A 319 -18.72 -8.06 -19.20
CA ARG A 319 -20.12 -8.50 -19.15
C ARG A 319 -20.64 -8.59 -20.58
N LEU A 320 -21.25 -9.71 -20.92
CA LEU A 320 -21.95 -9.93 -22.20
C LEU A 320 -23.44 -9.72 -22.01
#